data_67ffe72b842ef4655287f0bb17311f11
#
_entry.id   67ffe72b842ef4655287f0bb17311f11
#
_cell.length_a   1.000
_cell.length_b   1.000
_cell.length_c   1.000
_cell.angle_alpha   90.00
_cell.angle_beta   90.00
_cell.angle_gamma   90.00
#
_symmetry.space_group_name_H-M   'P 1'
#
loop_
_entity.id
_entity.type
_entity.pdbx_description
1 polymer ?
#
loop_
_entity_poly.entity_id
_entity_poly.type
_entity_poly.pdbx_seq_one_letter_code
_entity_poly.pdbx_strand_id
1 'polypeptide(L)'
;TPLTTERCVVKTHQVGIKIERWKKIALESSKQCGRIQVPLVAEGIETLKIFCRNSDDRDLKLVFWEMEGDNSLKDLKLDRTPRSVAVLIGPEGGFSLAEIEKTREYGFQTVSLGPRILRAETAPIVALALLQSLWGDL
;
A
#
# COMPACT_ATOMS: atom_id res chain seq x y z
N THR A 1 -7.47 0.56 0.65
CA THR A 1 -8.24 1.45 -0.24
C THR A 1 -7.79 1.25 -1.68
N PRO A 2 -8.70 0.97 -2.63
CA PRO A 2 -8.35 0.98 -4.06
C PRO A 2 -8.15 2.42 -4.55
N LEU A 3 -7.13 2.60 -5.40
CA LEU A 3 -6.74 3.92 -5.91
C LEU A 3 -6.85 3.99 -7.43
N THR A 4 -7.13 5.19 -7.94
CA THR A 4 -6.96 5.52 -9.35
C THR A 4 -5.60 6.16 -9.55
N THR A 5 -4.82 5.61 -10.47
CA THR A 5 -3.50 6.08 -10.89
C THR A 5 -3.48 6.25 -12.42
N GLU A 6 -2.49 6.93 -12.96
CA GLU A 6 -2.39 7.19 -14.40
C GLU A 6 -2.36 5.92 -15.25
N ARG A 7 -1.74 4.86 -14.73
CA ARG A 7 -1.54 3.59 -15.45
C ARG A 7 -2.49 2.48 -15.00
N CYS A 8 -3.51 2.83 -14.20
CA CYS A 8 -4.50 1.87 -13.72
C CYS A 8 -5.68 1.78 -14.69
N VAL A 9 -5.94 0.59 -15.24
CA VAL A 9 -7.12 0.33 -16.08
C VAL A 9 -8.28 -0.13 -15.20
N VAL A 10 -8.96 0.81 -14.54
CA VAL A 10 -10.14 0.49 -13.73
C VAL A 10 -11.43 0.60 -14.57
N LYS A 11 -12.12 -0.51 -14.72
CA LYS A 11 -13.52 -0.52 -15.22
C LYS A 11 -14.46 -0.16 -14.07
N THR A 12 -14.90 1.07 -14.00
CA THR A 12 -15.70 1.64 -12.89
C THR A 12 -16.97 0.86 -12.56
N HIS A 13 -17.64 0.26 -13.53
CA HIS A 13 -18.89 -0.51 -13.31
C HIS A 13 -18.70 -1.84 -12.54
N GLN A 14 -17.47 -2.32 -12.36
CA GLN A 14 -17.18 -3.56 -11.61
C GLN A 14 -16.64 -3.33 -10.19
N VAL A 15 -16.48 -2.07 -9.79
CA VAL A 15 -15.84 -1.71 -8.53
C VAL A 15 -16.63 -2.23 -7.33
N GLY A 16 -17.95 -2.01 -7.31
CA GLY A 16 -18.79 -2.48 -6.21
C GLY A 16 -18.71 -4.00 -5.99
N ILE A 17 -18.76 -4.78 -7.08
CA ILE A 17 -18.65 -6.25 -7.02
C ILE A 17 -17.28 -6.66 -6.45
N LYS A 18 -16.20 -5.98 -6.85
CA LYS A 18 -14.85 -6.25 -6.32
C LYS A 18 -14.74 -5.92 -4.84
N ILE A 19 -15.28 -4.79 -4.41
CA ILE A 19 -15.28 -4.36 -3.00
C ILE A 19 -16.00 -5.39 -2.13
N GLU A 20 -17.20 -5.83 -2.51
CA GLU A 20 -17.93 -6.85 -1.76
C GLU A 20 -17.16 -8.19 -1.69
N ARG A 21 -16.53 -8.58 -2.79
CA ARG A 21 -15.64 -9.75 -2.79
C ARG A 21 -14.46 -9.58 -1.81
N TRP A 22 -13.81 -8.42 -1.80
CA TRP A 22 -12.69 -8.15 -0.89
C TRP A 22 -13.12 -8.13 0.57
N LYS A 23 -14.27 -7.54 0.89
CA LYS A 23 -14.86 -7.58 2.25
C LYS A 23 -15.07 -9.02 2.70
N LYS A 24 -15.62 -9.87 1.84
CA LYS A 24 -15.82 -11.29 2.13
C LYS A 24 -14.49 -12.02 2.38
N ILE A 25 -13.50 -11.80 1.52
CA ILE A 25 -12.14 -12.38 1.68
C ILE A 25 -11.54 -11.92 3.00
N ALA A 26 -11.59 -10.63 3.33
CA ALA A 26 -11.07 -10.09 4.58
C ALA A 26 -11.72 -10.76 5.80
N LEU A 27 -13.04 -10.93 5.80
CA LEU A 27 -13.78 -11.59 6.87
C LEU A 27 -13.38 -13.06 7.04
N GLU A 28 -13.39 -13.83 5.94
CA GLU A 28 -13.06 -15.27 5.99
C GLU A 28 -11.60 -15.51 6.38
N SER A 29 -10.67 -14.70 5.85
CA SER A 29 -9.26 -14.78 6.25
C SER A 29 -9.05 -14.45 7.72
N SER A 30 -9.76 -13.44 8.25
CA SER A 30 -9.67 -13.09 9.68
C SER A 30 -10.19 -14.21 10.58
N LYS A 31 -11.29 -14.88 10.20
CA LYS A 31 -11.80 -16.06 10.92
C LYS A 31 -10.78 -17.20 10.90
N GLN A 32 -10.17 -17.46 9.75
CA GLN A 32 -9.22 -18.56 9.58
C GLN A 32 -7.96 -18.38 10.44
N CYS A 33 -7.42 -17.16 10.53
CA CYS A 33 -6.21 -16.89 11.32
C CYS A 33 -6.49 -16.44 12.77
N GLY A 34 -7.75 -16.42 13.21
CA GLY A 34 -8.14 -16.03 14.58
C GLY A 34 -8.03 -14.53 14.86
N ARG A 35 -7.93 -13.68 13.84
CA ARG A 35 -7.82 -12.23 14.02
C ARG A 35 -9.17 -11.64 14.47
N ILE A 36 -9.17 -10.92 15.59
CA ILE A 36 -10.40 -10.33 16.17
C ILE A 36 -10.88 -9.14 15.30
N GLN A 37 -9.96 -8.32 14.81
CA GLN A 37 -10.29 -7.17 13.95
C GLN A 37 -10.21 -7.55 12.47
N VAL A 38 -11.35 -7.44 11.79
CA VAL A 38 -11.40 -7.60 10.32
C VAL A 38 -10.85 -6.35 9.66
N PRO A 39 -9.92 -6.46 8.70
CA PRO A 39 -9.43 -5.31 7.95
C PRO A 39 -10.55 -4.59 7.23
N LEU A 40 -10.58 -3.26 7.34
CA LEU A 40 -11.56 -2.43 6.65
C LEU A 40 -11.22 -2.31 5.15
N VAL A 41 -12.20 -2.61 4.33
CA VAL A 41 -12.12 -2.37 2.87
C VAL A 41 -12.88 -1.07 2.58
N ALA A 42 -12.21 -0.09 1.99
CA ALA A 42 -12.85 1.17 1.61
C ALA A 42 -13.97 0.94 0.60
N GLU A 43 -15.06 1.69 0.75
CA GLU A 43 -16.28 1.51 -0.06
C GLU A 43 -16.21 2.14 -1.45
N GLY A 44 -15.16 2.89 -1.73
CA GLY A 44 -14.96 3.57 -3.00
C GLY A 44 -13.52 3.52 -3.49
N ILE A 45 -13.32 4.09 -4.67
CA ILE A 45 -11.99 4.34 -5.22
C ILE A 45 -11.61 5.79 -4.90
N GLU A 46 -10.41 5.98 -4.39
CA GLU A 46 -9.85 7.31 -4.14
C GLU A 46 -8.85 7.68 -5.25
N THR A 47 -8.62 8.96 -5.43
CA THR A 47 -7.47 9.42 -6.21
C THR A 47 -6.22 9.35 -5.33
N LEU A 48 -5.05 9.19 -5.96
CA LEU A 48 -3.76 9.22 -5.25
C LEU A 48 -3.63 10.46 -4.34
N LYS A 49 -4.04 11.62 -4.83
CA LYS A 49 -3.99 12.89 -4.06
C LYS A 49 -4.86 12.85 -2.80
N ILE A 50 -6.07 12.31 -2.89
CA ILE A 50 -6.98 12.20 -1.73
C ILE A 50 -6.40 11.25 -0.71
N PHE A 51 -5.91 10.09 -1.14
CA PHE A 51 -5.27 9.12 -0.26
C PHE A 51 -4.06 9.71 0.47
N CYS A 52 -3.16 10.39 -0.25
CA CYS A 52 -1.98 11.02 0.34
C CYS A 52 -2.37 12.03 1.41
N ARG A 53 -3.35 12.89 1.14
CA ARG A 53 -3.85 13.87 2.11
C ARG A 53 -4.50 13.22 3.34
N ASN A 54 -5.27 12.14 3.13
CA ASN A 54 -5.90 11.40 4.22
C ASN A 54 -4.92 10.57 5.05
N SER A 55 -3.68 10.45 4.60
CA SER A 55 -2.59 9.74 5.29
C SER A 55 -1.68 10.67 6.08
N ASP A 56 -2.04 11.93 6.26
CA ASP A 56 -1.14 12.94 6.86
C ASP A 56 -0.87 12.70 8.35
N ASP A 57 -1.79 12.04 9.03
CA ASP A 57 -1.70 11.64 10.44
C ASP A 57 -0.89 10.34 10.66
N ARG A 58 -0.34 9.70 9.63
CA ARG A 58 0.44 8.47 9.76
C ARG A 58 1.87 8.75 10.17
N ASP A 59 2.39 7.95 11.12
CA ASP A 59 3.77 8.08 11.60
C ASP A 59 4.79 7.82 10.48
N LEU A 60 4.48 6.91 9.56
CA LEU A 60 5.33 6.57 8.43
C LEU A 60 4.50 6.44 7.14
N LYS A 61 5.01 7.00 6.07
CA LYS A 61 4.36 6.98 4.75
C LYS A 61 5.33 6.41 3.71
N LEU A 62 4.98 5.28 3.11
CA LEU A 62 5.84 4.55 2.17
C LEU A 62 5.17 4.35 0.83
N VAL A 63 5.92 4.51 -0.25
CA VAL A 63 5.54 4.08 -1.59
C VAL A 63 6.55 3.05 -2.10
N PHE A 64 6.08 1.84 -2.34
CA PHE A 64 6.90 0.80 -2.96
C PHE A 64 6.95 1.04 -4.45
N TRP A 65 8.16 1.36 -4.94
CA TRP A 65 8.37 1.77 -6.32
C TRP A 65 9.47 0.91 -6.96
N GLU A 66 9.17 0.33 -8.10
CA GLU A 66 10.05 -0.60 -8.80
C GLU A 66 11.32 0.05 -9.36
N MET A 67 11.31 1.38 -9.55
CA MET A 67 12.48 2.15 -10.02
C MET A 67 13.36 2.66 -8.86
N GLU A 68 12.97 2.42 -7.60
CA GLU A 68 13.80 2.76 -6.45
C GLU A 68 14.90 1.71 -6.31
N GLY A 69 16.15 2.12 -6.49
CA GLY A 69 17.30 1.23 -6.44
C GLY A 69 18.07 1.25 -5.12
N ASP A 70 18.04 2.39 -4.45
CA ASP A 70 18.99 2.70 -3.38
C ASP A 70 18.41 2.55 -1.97
N ASN A 71 17.09 2.74 -1.80
CA ASN A 71 16.45 2.73 -0.50
C ASN A 71 15.67 1.43 -0.27
N SER A 72 16.08 0.63 0.69
CA SER A 72 15.32 -0.51 1.18
C SER A 72 14.63 -0.18 2.52
N LEU A 73 13.68 -1.01 2.94
CA LEU A 73 13.07 -0.87 4.28
C LEU A 73 14.09 -0.89 5.42
N LYS A 74 15.22 -1.58 5.23
CA LYS A 74 16.29 -1.68 6.23
C LYS A 74 17.11 -0.40 6.35
N ASP A 75 17.11 0.44 5.32
CA ASP A 75 17.86 1.69 5.27
C ASP A 75 17.10 2.85 5.89
N LEU A 76 15.81 2.65 6.20
CA LEU A 76 14.98 3.66 6.84
C LEU A 76 15.50 3.98 8.25
N LYS A 77 15.91 5.22 8.44
CA LYS A 77 16.29 5.73 9.76
C LYS A 77 15.05 6.27 10.44
N LEU A 78 14.59 5.57 11.46
CA LEU A 78 13.43 5.96 12.25
C LEU A 78 13.89 6.23 13.68
N ASP A 79 13.46 7.35 14.25
CA ASP A 79 13.74 7.70 15.66
C ASP A 79 12.98 6.81 16.64
N ARG A 80 11.87 6.24 16.19
CA ARG A 80 11.03 5.34 16.99
C ARG A 80 10.28 4.35 16.08
N THR A 81 9.81 3.24 16.66
CA THR A 81 8.92 2.32 15.97
C THR A 81 7.60 3.02 15.58
N PRO A 82 7.21 3.00 14.31
CA PRO A 82 5.97 3.64 13.87
C PRO A 82 4.75 2.86 14.40
N ARG A 83 3.75 3.59 14.89
CA ARG A 83 2.46 3.02 15.34
C ARG A 83 1.46 2.87 14.19
N SER A 84 1.66 3.64 13.13
CA SER A 84 0.82 3.62 11.95
C SER A 84 1.66 3.85 10.69
N VAL A 85 1.38 3.06 9.66
CA VAL A 85 2.09 3.12 8.39
C VAL A 85 1.09 3.23 7.25
N ALA A 86 1.20 4.27 6.40
CA ALA A 86 0.51 4.32 5.13
C ALA A 86 1.39 3.71 4.04
N VAL A 87 0.81 2.83 3.24
CA VAL A 87 1.54 2.12 2.18
C VAL A 87 0.86 2.32 0.84
N LEU A 88 1.64 2.69 -0.16
CA LEU A 88 1.24 2.75 -1.56
C LEU A 88 1.96 1.67 -2.36
N ILE A 89 1.19 0.94 -3.16
CA ILE A 89 1.71 -0.07 -4.10
C ILE A 89 1.06 0.19 -5.45
N GLY A 90 1.89 0.25 -6.49
CA GLY A 90 1.45 0.57 -7.85
C GLY A 90 0.67 -0.55 -8.52
N PRO A 91 -0.06 -0.22 -9.60
CA PRO A 91 -0.64 -1.18 -10.50
C PRO A 91 0.46 -1.90 -11.31
N GLU A 92 0.07 -2.81 -12.21
CA GLU A 92 0.99 -3.54 -13.08
C GLU A 92 1.88 -2.63 -13.95
N GLY A 93 1.39 -1.44 -14.29
CA GLY A 93 2.16 -0.42 -15.03
C GLY A 93 3.04 0.47 -14.15
N GLY A 94 3.07 0.25 -12.84
CA GLY A 94 3.78 1.05 -11.85
C GLY A 94 3.22 2.48 -11.69
N PHE A 95 3.89 3.29 -10.89
CA PHE A 95 3.62 4.72 -10.78
C PHE A 95 4.42 5.50 -11.82
N SER A 96 3.86 6.60 -12.32
CA SER A 96 4.62 7.58 -13.12
C SER A 96 5.56 8.40 -12.22
N LEU A 97 6.59 9.00 -12.81
CA LEU A 97 7.48 9.91 -12.08
C LEU A 97 6.69 11.07 -11.44
N ALA A 98 5.73 11.63 -12.15
CA ALA A 98 4.90 12.71 -11.64
C ALA A 98 4.05 12.27 -10.42
N GLU A 99 3.54 11.04 -10.43
CA GLU A 99 2.84 10.46 -9.27
C GLU A 99 3.79 10.28 -8.08
N ILE A 100 5.01 9.79 -8.31
CA ILE A 100 6.02 9.64 -7.24
C ILE A 100 6.41 10.99 -6.65
N GLU A 101 6.69 11.99 -7.48
CA GLU A 101 7.00 13.35 -7.00
C GLU A 101 5.86 13.90 -6.15
N LYS A 102 4.63 13.68 -6.61
CA LYS A 102 3.45 14.09 -5.85
C LYS A 102 3.34 13.37 -4.50
N THR A 103 3.64 12.07 -4.41
CA THR A 103 3.63 11.37 -3.11
C THR A 103 4.70 11.93 -2.18
N ARG A 104 5.87 12.30 -2.69
CA ARG A 104 6.96 12.92 -1.91
C ARG A 104 6.54 14.27 -1.32
N GLU A 105 5.76 15.10 -2.03
CA GLU A 105 5.19 16.35 -1.48
C GLU A 105 4.34 16.12 -0.21
N TYR A 106 3.71 14.95 -0.10
CA TYR A 106 2.95 14.52 1.09
C TYR A 106 3.78 13.75 2.11
N GLY A 107 5.10 13.72 1.96
CA GLY A 107 6.03 13.07 2.89
C GLY A 107 6.13 11.56 2.76
N PHE A 108 5.70 10.99 1.64
CA PHE A 108 5.97 9.59 1.37
C PHE A 108 7.42 9.38 0.97
N GLN A 109 8.02 8.31 1.49
CA GLN A 109 9.36 7.87 1.15
C GLN A 109 9.28 6.72 0.15
N THR A 110 10.08 6.78 -0.92
CA THR A 110 10.20 5.68 -1.89
C THR A 110 11.08 4.58 -1.30
N VAL A 111 10.62 3.34 -1.43
CA VAL A 111 11.35 2.15 -0.97
C VAL A 111 11.27 1.03 -2.00
N SER A 112 12.33 0.24 -2.07
CA SER A 112 12.43 -0.95 -2.91
C SER A 112 12.06 -2.22 -2.13
N LEU A 113 11.46 -3.20 -2.81
CA LEU A 113 11.29 -4.57 -2.31
C LEU A 113 12.45 -5.50 -2.75
N GLY A 114 13.55 -4.93 -3.19
CA GLY A 114 14.74 -5.64 -3.65
C GLY A 114 14.92 -5.59 -5.16
N PRO A 115 15.94 -6.29 -5.70
CA PRO A 115 16.38 -6.11 -7.08
C PRO A 115 15.45 -6.75 -8.14
N ARG A 116 14.41 -7.46 -7.71
CA ARG A 116 13.47 -8.11 -8.60
C ARG A 116 12.13 -7.39 -8.59
N ILE A 117 11.60 -7.11 -9.78
CA ILE A 117 10.25 -6.56 -9.92
C ILE A 117 9.24 -7.64 -9.57
N LEU A 118 8.41 -7.38 -8.59
CA LEU A 118 7.33 -8.25 -8.17
C LEU A 118 6.05 -7.93 -8.93
N ARG A 119 5.21 -8.95 -9.14
CA ARG A 119 3.87 -8.73 -9.69
C ARG A 119 3.01 -7.92 -8.73
N ALA A 120 2.03 -7.17 -9.27
CA ALA A 120 1.15 -6.31 -8.48
C ALA A 120 0.36 -7.05 -7.38
N GLU A 121 0.05 -8.32 -7.57
CA GLU A 121 -0.57 -9.18 -6.54
C GLU A 121 0.43 -9.69 -5.49
N THR A 122 1.72 -9.79 -5.82
CA THR A 122 2.76 -10.31 -4.93
C THR A 122 3.34 -9.20 -4.04
N ALA A 123 3.55 -8.01 -4.60
CA ALA A 123 4.17 -6.89 -3.91
C ALA A 123 3.47 -6.52 -2.58
N PRO A 124 2.11 -6.44 -2.50
CA PRO A 124 1.44 -6.13 -1.24
C PRO A 124 1.65 -7.21 -0.16
N ILE A 125 1.71 -8.49 -0.55
CA ILE A 125 1.92 -9.59 0.40
C ILE A 125 3.32 -9.48 1.00
N VAL A 126 4.34 -9.29 0.15
CA VAL A 126 5.74 -9.14 0.59
C VAL A 126 5.91 -7.88 1.43
N ALA A 127 5.37 -6.74 0.98
CA ALA A 127 5.43 -5.49 1.72
C ALA A 127 4.82 -5.62 3.13
N LEU A 128 3.61 -6.18 3.23
CA LEU A 128 2.93 -6.37 4.51
C LEU A 128 3.69 -7.35 5.41
N ALA A 129 4.20 -8.46 4.88
CA ALA A 129 4.99 -9.42 5.66
C ALA A 129 6.26 -8.76 6.24
N LEU A 130 6.98 -7.97 5.43
CA LEU A 130 8.17 -7.26 5.90
C LEU A 130 7.83 -6.19 6.95
N LEU A 131 6.77 -5.42 6.75
CA LEU A 131 6.34 -4.40 7.71
C LEU A 131 5.89 -5.01 9.03
N GLN A 132 5.18 -6.12 8.99
CA GLN A 132 4.75 -6.86 10.18
C GLN A 132 5.94 -7.49 10.92
N SER A 133 6.92 -8.02 10.19
CA SER A 133 8.13 -8.58 10.78
C SER A 133 9.02 -7.51 11.43
N LEU A 134 9.06 -6.29 10.88
CA LEU A 134 9.88 -5.21 11.42
C LEU A 134 9.22 -4.47 12.59
N TRP A 135 7.92 -4.24 12.51
CA TRP A 135 7.19 -3.32 13.42
C TRP A 135 5.84 -3.84 13.90
N GLY A 136 5.42 -5.03 13.53
CA GLY A 136 4.16 -5.65 13.89
C GLY A 136 4.32 -6.85 14.83
N ASP A 137 3.54 -7.89 14.55
CA ASP A 137 3.37 -9.09 15.38
C ASP A 137 3.77 -10.40 14.68
N LEU A 138 4.52 -10.31 13.56
CA LEU A 138 5.11 -11.45 12.85
C LEU A 138 6.54 -11.72 13.30
#